data_ff16d80e36e5268be243981d0205620b
#
_entry.id   ff16d80e36e5268be243981d0205620b
#
_cell.length_a   1.000
_cell.length_b   1.000
_cell.length_c   1.000
_cell.angle_alpha   90.00
_cell.angle_beta   90.00
_cell.angle_gamma   90.00
#
_symmetry.space_group_name_H-M   'P 1'
#
loop_
_entity.id
_entity.type
_entity.pdbx_description
1 polymer ?
#
loop_
_entity_poly.entity_id
_entity_poly.type
_entity_poly.pdbx_seq_one_letter_code
_entity_poly.pdbx_strand_id
1 'polypeptide(L)'
;MVLQHQLLNNLLPMRSGELSFPFFMSRYLEIPVQRSVPALAWFRFLDLHTIIGLTALVAAQHFFSSWWPPLILLLLWLGFPFLMIRITRKLETALSGPRGKLISRVRMLLSGLPQSRDIFYRSWAWTIMNWIVKLSVFAWLMGQFGEVPFHAAWVGATVGDLTSVLPFHGIAGAGTYEAGVVAGLTPYGLAPESALPLAVNLHLFILFSSALLGLIAWLIPARLS
;
A
#
# COMPACT_ATOMS: atom_id res chain seq x y z
N MET A 1 8.00 -4.29 16.52
CA MET A 1 6.85 -3.42 16.23
C MET A 1 6.37 -3.52 14.77
N VAL A 2 7.17 -3.12 13.75
CA VAL A 2 6.71 -3.13 12.34
C VAL A 2 6.29 -4.52 11.85
N LEU A 3 7.11 -5.55 12.09
CA LEU A 3 6.80 -6.93 11.68
C LEU A 3 5.57 -7.49 12.40
N GLN A 4 5.37 -7.16 13.66
CA GLN A 4 4.18 -7.54 14.43
C GLN A 4 2.92 -6.86 13.87
N HIS A 5 3.01 -5.57 13.52
CA HIS A 5 1.92 -4.86 12.85
C HIS A 5 1.60 -5.51 11.49
N GLN A 6 2.62 -5.83 10.69
CA GLN A 6 2.45 -6.48 9.39
C GLN A 6 1.78 -7.86 9.52
N LEU A 7 2.19 -8.67 10.50
CA LEU A 7 1.56 -9.95 10.80
C LEU A 7 0.07 -9.78 11.12
N LEU A 8 -0.27 -8.88 12.05
CA LEU A 8 -1.65 -8.62 12.42
C LEU A 8 -2.47 -8.09 11.24
N ASN A 9 -1.88 -7.25 10.41
CA ASN A 9 -2.57 -6.68 9.25
C ASN A 9 -2.86 -7.74 8.16
N ASN A 10 -1.99 -8.74 8.00
CA ASN A 10 -2.17 -9.81 7.02
C ASN A 10 -3.10 -10.93 7.51
N LEU A 11 -3.16 -11.20 8.82
CA LEU A 11 -3.97 -12.28 9.38
C LEU A 11 -5.39 -11.87 9.74
N LEU A 12 -5.57 -10.65 10.24
CA LEU A 12 -6.87 -10.20 10.74
C LEU A 12 -7.79 -9.76 9.59
N PRO A 13 -9.08 -10.19 9.64
CA PRO A 13 -10.03 -9.82 8.61
C PRO A 13 -10.35 -8.32 8.63
N MET A 14 -10.84 -7.81 7.50
CA MET A 14 -11.30 -6.41 7.34
C MET A 14 -10.27 -5.37 7.74
N ARG A 15 -8.97 -5.67 7.61
CA ARG A 15 -7.85 -4.79 8.01
C ARG A 15 -7.90 -4.32 9.47
N SER A 16 -8.59 -5.05 10.34
CA SER A 16 -8.61 -4.70 11.76
C SER A 16 -7.20 -4.69 12.39
N GLY A 17 -6.23 -5.35 11.77
CA GLY A 17 -4.81 -5.25 12.11
C GLY A 17 -4.24 -3.83 12.02
N GLU A 18 -4.81 -2.94 11.21
CA GLU A 18 -4.37 -1.53 11.15
C GLU A 18 -4.55 -0.79 12.49
N LEU A 19 -5.52 -1.21 13.31
CA LEU A 19 -5.70 -0.66 14.65
C LEU A 19 -4.50 -0.93 15.57
N SER A 20 -3.67 -1.93 15.24
CA SER A 20 -2.43 -2.19 15.96
C SER A 20 -1.40 -1.07 15.79
N PHE A 21 -1.44 -0.30 14.69
CA PHE A 21 -0.48 0.78 14.48
C PHE A 21 -0.61 1.90 15.53
N PRO A 22 -1.78 2.54 15.75
CA PRO A 22 -1.93 3.52 16.81
C PRO A 22 -1.65 2.95 18.21
N PHE A 23 -2.01 1.69 18.44
CA PHE A 23 -1.71 1.01 19.69
C PHE A 23 -0.20 0.88 19.94
N PHE A 24 0.56 0.39 18.95
CA PHE A 24 2.02 0.27 19.07
C PHE A 24 2.71 1.63 19.15
N MET A 25 2.24 2.63 18.41
CA MET A 25 2.78 4.00 18.49
C MET A 25 2.59 4.60 19.89
N SER A 26 1.44 4.37 20.50
CA SER A 26 1.18 4.83 21.87
C SER A 26 2.00 4.03 22.91
N ARG A 27 2.10 2.71 22.73
CA ARG A 27 2.74 1.82 23.71
C ARG A 27 4.26 1.91 23.72
N TYR A 28 4.89 2.02 22.54
CA TYR A 28 6.36 1.95 22.40
C TYR A 28 7.03 3.29 22.15
N LEU A 29 6.32 4.27 21.60
CA LEU A 29 6.86 5.58 21.23
C LEU A 29 6.18 6.75 21.94
N GLU A 30 5.22 6.46 22.84
CA GLU A 30 4.45 7.47 23.59
C GLU A 30 3.72 8.50 22.71
N ILE A 31 3.46 8.13 21.43
CA ILE A 31 2.76 8.99 20.49
C ILE A 31 1.25 8.81 20.67
N PRO A 32 0.50 9.88 20.98
CA PRO A 32 -0.93 9.77 21.21
C PRO A 32 -1.70 9.36 19.96
N VAL A 33 -2.78 8.60 20.14
CA VAL A 33 -3.63 8.07 19.07
C VAL A 33 -4.12 9.18 18.12
N GLN A 34 -4.39 10.38 18.65
CA GLN A 34 -4.83 11.54 17.87
C GLN A 34 -3.81 12.01 16.83
N ARG A 35 -2.53 11.68 17.01
CA ARG A 35 -1.45 11.96 16.03
C ARG A 35 -1.15 10.77 15.14
N SER A 36 -1.22 9.55 15.67
CA SER A 36 -0.89 8.33 14.92
C SER A 36 -1.96 7.95 13.89
N VAL A 37 -3.24 8.17 14.16
CA VAL A 37 -4.33 7.87 13.21
C VAL A 37 -4.24 8.74 11.93
N PRO A 38 -4.11 10.07 12.01
CA PRO A 38 -3.91 10.88 10.80
C PRO A 38 -2.64 10.54 10.04
N ALA A 39 -1.54 10.20 10.75
CA ALA A 39 -0.30 9.75 10.11
C ALA A 39 -0.50 8.43 9.35
N LEU A 40 -1.22 7.46 9.94
CA LEU A 40 -1.58 6.22 9.25
C LEU A 40 -2.39 6.50 7.97
N ALA A 41 -3.40 7.36 8.05
CA ALA A 41 -4.20 7.75 6.88
C ALA A 41 -3.32 8.37 5.77
N TRP A 42 -2.33 9.17 6.15
CA TRP A 42 -1.36 9.72 5.21
C TRP A 42 -0.51 8.64 4.54
N PHE A 43 0.03 7.68 5.30
CA PHE A 43 0.78 6.57 4.71
C PHE A 43 -0.09 5.73 3.77
N ARG A 44 -1.35 5.46 4.12
CA ARG A 44 -2.27 4.74 3.23
C ARG A 44 -2.56 5.49 1.93
N PHE A 45 -2.65 6.81 2.02
CA PHE A 45 -2.78 7.65 0.82
C PHE A 45 -1.54 7.56 -0.07
N LEU A 46 -0.33 7.63 0.51
CA LEU A 46 0.92 7.47 -0.23
C LEU A 46 1.05 6.07 -0.85
N ASP A 47 0.68 5.02 -0.12
CA ASP A 47 0.66 3.65 -0.61
C ASP A 47 -0.24 3.55 -1.85
N LEU A 48 -1.50 3.99 -1.73
CA LEU A 48 -2.48 3.92 -2.82
C LEU A 48 -2.02 4.71 -4.04
N HIS A 49 -1.55 5.94 -3.85
CA HIS A 49 -1.01 6.77 -4.91
C HIS A 49 0.16 6.08 -5.63
N THR A 50 1.08 5.50 -4.86
CA THR A 50 2.28 4.85 -5.40
C THR A 50 1.92 3.59 -6.17
N ILE A 51 1.07 2.72 -5.60
CA ILE A 51 0.64 1.48 -6.25
C ILE A 51 -0.07 1.78 -7.57
N ILE A 52 -1.05 2.68 -7.56
CA ILE A 52 -1.81 3.04 -8.77
C ILE A 52 -0.87 3.61 -9.83
N GLY A 53 0.02 4.54 -9.46
CA GLY A 53 0.93 5.17 -10.41
C GLY A 53 1.92 4.19 -11.03
N LEU A 54 2.59 3.37 -10.21
CA LEU A 54 3.53 2.36 -10.70
C LEU A 54 2.85 1.34 -11.61
N THR A 55 1.67 0.87 -11.19
CA THR A 55 0.93 -0.13 -11.99
C THR A 55 0.41 0.45 -13.29
N ALA A 56 -0.10 1.68 -13.27
CA ALA A 56 -0.52 2.36 -14.50
C ALA A 56 0.64 2.54 -15.48
N LEU A 57 1.84 2.85 -15.00
CA LEU A 57 3.05 2.97 -15.84
C LEU A 57 3.44 1.63 -16.46
N VAL A 58 3.45 0.54 -15.69
CA VAL A 58 3.77 -0.81 -16.18
C VAL A 58 2.70 -1.28 -17.16
N ALA A 59 1.44 -1.12 -16.83
CA ALA A 59 0.31 -1.52 -17.68
C ALA A 59 0.26 -0.70 -18.98
N ALA A 60 0.57 0.59 -18.93
CA ALA A 60 0.53 1.47 -20.10
C ALA A 60 1.47 1.00 -21.22
N GLN A 61 2.61 0.40 -20.90
CA GLN A 61 3.53 -0.17 -21.88
C GLN A 61 2.92 -1.34 -22.65
N HIS A 62 1.99 -2.06 -22.05
CA HIS A 62 1.29 -3.16 -22.71
C HIS A 62 0.15 -2.68 -23.61
N PHE A 63 -0.61 -1.66 -23.15
CA PHE A 63 -1.81 -1.20 -23.87
C PHE A 63 -1.56 -0.12 -24.91
N PHE A 64 -0.43 0.59 -24.81
CA PHE A 64 -0.09 1.68 -25.75
C PHE A 64 1.18 1.36 -26.53
N SER A 65 1.08 1.36 -27.86
CA SER A 65 2.23 1.19 -28.76
C SER A 65 3.13 2.43 -28.84
N SER A 66 2.66 3.59 -28.37
CA SER A 66 3.35 4.87 -28.41
C SER A 66 3.98 5.19 -27.06
N TRP A 67 5.12 5.89 -27.06
CA TRP A 67 5.84 6.26 -25.83
C TRP A 67 5.23 7.43 -25.02
N TRP A 68 4.42 8.27 -25.67
CA TRP A 68 3.90 9.50 -25.04
C TRP A 68 2.79 9.26 -23.98
N PRO A 69 1.86 8.27 -24.07
CA PRO A 69 0.89 8.08 -23.00
C PRO A 69 1.53 7.67 -21.68
N PRO A 70 2.47 6.71 -21.63
CA PRO A 70 3.22 6.42 -20.40
C PRO A 70 3.97 7.64 -19.85
N LEU A 71 4.54 8.49 -20.72
CA LEU A 71 5.21 9.72 -20.28
C LEU A 71 4.24 10.70 -19.64
N ILE A 72 3.05 10.92 -20.22
CA ILE A 72 2.03 11.77 -19.61
C ILE A 72 1.60 11.23 -18.26
N LEU A 73 1.34 9.93 -18.15
CA LEU A 73 1.01 9.29 -16.87
C LEU A 73 2.10 9.50 -15.83
N LEU A 74 3.37 9.34 -16.21
CA LEU A 74 4.52 9.60 -15.33
C LEU A 74 4.55 11.05 -14.85
N LEU A 75 4.38 12.02 -15.75
CA LEU A 75 4.39 13.44 -15.40
C LEU A 75 3.22 13.81 -14.48
N LEU A 76 2.02 13.30 -14.75
CA LEU A 76 0.85 13.50 -13.89
C LEU A 76 1.06 12.88 -12.51
N TRP A 77 1.58 11.66 -12.46
CA TRP A 77 1.88 10.96 -11.22
C TRP A 77 2.95 11.68 -10.40
N LEU A 78 4.06 12.08 -11.01
CA LEU A 78 5.12 12.85 -10.34
C LEU A 78 4.66 14.27 -9.95
N GLY A 79 3.75 14.88 -10.71
CA GLY A 79 3.18 16.20 -10.41
C GLY A 79 2.18 16.21 -9.27
N PHE A 80 1.52 15.09 -9.01
CA PHE A 80 0.45 14.98 -8.03
C PHE A 80 0.87 15.34 -6.60
N PRO A 81 2.02 14.91 -6.05
CA PRO A 81 2.46 15.30 -4.72
C PRO A 81 2.66 16.81 -4.55
N PHE A 82 3.14 17.49 -5.59
CA PHE A 82 3.28 18.96 -5.58
C PHE A 82 1.93 19.68 -5.53
N LEU A 83 0.96 19.14 -6.27
CA LEU A 83 -0.42 19.64 -6.25
C LEU A 83 -1.05 19.45 -4.87
N MET A 84 -0.86 18.28 -4.27
CA MET A 84 -1.37 17.95 -2.93
C MET A 84 -0.81 18.90 -1.86
N ILE A 85 0.49 19.18 -1.86
CA ILE A 85 1.10 20.14 -0.92
C ILE A 85 0.48 21.55 -1.07
N ARG A 86 0.19 21.97 -2.29
CA ARG A 86 -0.45 23.27 -2.54
C ARG A 86 -1.90 23.32 -2.05
N ILE A 87 -2.65 22.26 -2.33
CA ILE A 87 -4.07 22.13 -1.93
C ILE A 87 -4.19 22.10 -0.41
N THR A 88 -3.38 21.27 0.27
CA THR A 88 -3.45 21.13 1.73
C THR A 88 -3.14 22.45 2.44
N ARG A 89 -2.12 23.20 2.02
CA ARG A 89 -1.81 24.52 2.58
C ARG A 89 -2.95 25.52 2.38
N LYS A 90 -3.59 25.55 1.21
CA LYS A 90 -4.75 26.40 0.96
C LYS A 90 -5.95 26.00 1.83
N LEU A 91 -6.15 24.69 2.02
CA LEU A 91 -7.21 24.16 2.89
C LEU A 91 -6.97 24.51 4.36
N GLU A 92 -5.73 24.36 4.86
CA GLU A 92 -5.38 24.75 6.22
C GLU A 92 -5.68 26.24 6.48
N THR A 93 -5.29 27.12 5.57
CA THR A 93 -5.59 28.55 5.69
C THR A 93 -7.09 28.86 5.58
N ALA A 94 -7.80 28.21 4.68
CA ALA A 94 -9.25 28.40 4.50
C ALA A 94 -10.07 27.85 5.68
N LEU A 95 -9.57 26.81 6.35
CA LEU A 95 -10.24 26.13 7.47
C LEU A 95 -9.83 26.69 8.85
N SER A 96 -9.02 27.74 8.95
CA SER A 96 -8.47 28.27 10.20
C SER A 96 -9.50 28.93 11.14
N GLY A 97 -10.76 29.14 10.70
CA GLY A 97 -11.83 29.73 11.53
C GLY A 97 -12.63 28.73 12.39
N PRO A 98 -13.40 29.21 13.40
CA PRO A 98 -14.29 28.37 14.20
C PRO A 98 -15.48 27.93 13.34
N ARG A 99 -15.54 26.65 12.98
CA ARG A 99 -16.60 26.06 12.16
C ARG A 99 -16.88 24.62 12.60
N GLY A 100 -18.06 24.08 12.22
CA GLY A 100 -18.68 22.86 12.75
C GLY A 100 -17.86 21.55 12.74
N LYS A 101 -18.46 20.48 13.26
CA LYS A 101 -17.83 19.16 13.50
C LYS A 101 -17.13 18.54 12.28
N LEU A 102 -17.63 18.78 11.07
CA LEU A 102 -17.03 18.26 9.83
C LEU A 102 -15.66 18.89 9.58
N ILE A 103 -15.55 20.20 9.76
CA ILE A 103 -14.31 20.95 9.55
C ILE A 103 -13.24 20.55 10.57
N SER A 104 -13.63 20.29 11.84
CA SER A 104 -12.70 19.79 12.85
C SER A 104 -12.14 18.42 12.49
N ARG A 105 -12.95 17.51 11.91
CA ARG A 105 -12.49 16.19 11.43
C ARG A 105 -11.52 16.32 10.25
N VAL A 106 -11.84 17.19 9.27
CA VAL A 106 -10.94 17.45 8.13
C VAL A 106 -9.60 18.01 8.62
N ARG A 107 -9.63 18.99 9.54
CA ARG A 107 -8.41 19.54 10.15
C ARG A 107 -7.59 18.49 10.90
N MET A 108 -8.24 17.58 11.62
CA MET A 108 -7.57 16.47 12.28
C MET A 108 -6.88 15.55 11.28
N LEU A 109 -7.51 15.21 10.15
CA LEU A 109 -6.88 14.42 9.09
C LEU A 109 -5.70 15.17 8.44
N LEU A 110 -5.85 16.46 8.18
CA LEU A 110 -4.78 17.29 7.63
C LEU A 110 -3.58 17.41 8.60
N SER A 111 -3.80 17.34 9.92
CA SER A 111 -2.70 17.36 10.90
C SER A 111 -1.76 16.17 10.84
N GLY A 112 -2.16 15.09 10.17
CA GLY A 112 -1.30 13.92 9.88
C GLY A 112 -0.35 14.14 8.71
N LEU A 113 -0.53 15.21 7.94
CA LEU A 113 0.35 15.54 6.82
C LEU A 113 1.73 16.01 7.31
N PRO A 114 2.80 15.69 6.58
CA PRO A 114 4.13 16.14 6.93
C PRO A 114 4.22 17.66 6.98
N GLN A 115 4.68 18.19 8.11
CA GLN A 115 4.82 19.64 8.34
C GLN A 115 5.92 20.29 7.47
N SER A 116 6.94 19.50 7.07
CA SER A 116 8.03 19.97 6.24
C SER A 116 8.04 19.29 4.86
N ARG A 117 8.54 20.01 3.85
CA ARG A 117 8.74 19.46 2.52
C ARG A 117 9.72 18.28 2.52
N ASP A 118 10.77 18.35 3.32
CA ASP A 118 11.78 17.31 3.43
C ASP A 118 11.18 15.99 3.94
N ILE A 119 10.40 16.04 5.02
CA ILE A 119 9.70 14.85 5.55
C ILE A 119 8.73 14.29 4.51
N PHE A 120 8.03 15.17 3.77
CA PHE A 120 7.12 14.76 2.70
C PHE A 120 7.86 13.99 1.61
N TYR A 121 8.93 14.55 1.03
CA TYR A 121 9.67 13.90 -0.06
C TYR A 121 10.36 12.62 0.39
N ARG A 122 10.91 12.59 1.60
CA ARG A 122 11.51 11.38 2.16
C ARG A 122 10.47 10.27 2.34
N SER A 123 9.32 10.58 2.94
CA SER A 123 8.26 9.57 3.11
C SER A 123 7.77 9.05 1.76
N TRP A 124 7.58 9.93 0.78
CA TRP A 124 7.16 9.55 -0.57
C TRP A 124 8.22 8.70 -1.28
N ALA A 125 9.49 9.08 -1.25
CA ALA A 125 10.59 8.33 -1.86
C ALA A 125 10.72 6.93 -1.23
N TRP A 126 10.66 6.82 0.09
CA TRP A 126 10.69 5.54 0.79
C TRP A 126 9.47 4.67 0.45
N THR A 127 8.28 5.26 0.30
CA THR A 127 7.09 4.53 -0.12
C THR A 127 7.25 3.97 -1.52
N ILE A 128 7.72 4.79 -2.48
CA ILE A 128 8.00 4.34 -3.85
C ILE A 128 9.01 3.19 -3.85
N MET A 129 10.15 3.36 -3.16
CA MET A 129 11.19 2.33 -3.07
C MET A 129 10.66 1.03 -2.47
N ASN A 130 9.90 1.12 -1.39
CA ASN A 130 9.29 -0.04 -0.75
C ASN A 130 8.35 -0.81 -1.71
N TRP A 131 7.49 -0.09 -2.44
CA TRP A 131 6.57 -0.72 -3.39
C TRP A 131 7.28 -1.28 -4.62
N ILE A 132 8.29 -0.61 -5.16
CA ILE A 132 9.10 -1.14 -6.26
C ILE A 132 9.75 -2.47 -5.84
N VAL A 133 10.41 -2.51 -4.68
CA VAL A 133 11.07 -3.72 -4.17
C VAL A 133 10.04 -4.83 -3.95
N LYS A 134 8.96 -4.53 -3.24
CA LYS A 134 7.90 -5.52 -2.92
C LYS A 134 7.29 -6.13 -4.17
N LEU A 135 6.82 -5.29 -5.10
CA LEU A 135 6.17 -5.77 -6.33
C LEU A 135 7.15 -6.48 -7.26
N SER A 136 8.43 -6.04 -7.32
CA SER A 136 9.46 -6.75 -8.08
C SER A 136 9.72 -8.14 -7.52
N VAL A 137 9.79 -8.29 -6.20
CA VAL A 137 9.95 -9.60 -5.55
C VAL A 137 8.73 -10.49 -5.82
N PHE A 138 7.53 -9.96 -5.73
CA PHE A 138 6.30 -10.72 -5.98
C PHE A 138 6.19 -11.17 -7.45
N ALA A 139 6.52 -10.28 -8.40
CA ALA A 139 6.55 -10.61 -9.82
C ALA A 139 7.63 -11.67 -10.13
N TRP A 140 8.81 -11.54 -9.54
CA TRP A 140 9.87 -12.52 -9.67
C TRP A 140 9.48 -13.88 -9.11
N LEU A 141 8.87 -13.91 -7.91
CA LEU A 141 8.37 -15.14 -7.29
C LEU A 141 7.30 -15.84 -8.13
N MET A 142 6.35 -15.07 -8.70
CA MET A 142 5.35 -15.62 -9.60
C MET A 142 6.00 -16.33 -10.79
N GLY A 143 7.07 -15.74 -11.36
CA GLY A 143 7.86 -16.35 -12.42
C GLY A 143 8.58 -17.66 -12.02
N GLN A 144 8.80 -17.92 -10.71
CA GLN A 144 9.32 -19.19 -10.22
C GLN A 144 8.23 -20.27 -10.10
N PHE A 145 6.98 -19.86 -9.99
CA PHE A 145 5.83 -20.78 -9.85
C PHE A 145 5.23 -21.20 -11.20
N GLY A 146 5.54 -20.49 -12.28
CA GLY A 146 5.08 -20.81 -13.63
C GLY A 146 5.42 -19.75 -14.67
N GLU A 147 5.04 -20.01 -15.92
CA GLU A 147 5.35 -19.13 -17.03
C GLU A 147 4.41 -17.89 -17.02
N VAL A 148 4.95 -16.77 -16.60
CA VAL A 148 4.27 -15.48 -16.60
C VAL A 148 5.27 -14.34 -16.92
N PRO A 149 4.98 -13.44 -17.86
CA PRO A 149 5.82 -12.29 -18.12
C PRO A 149 5.93 -11.39 -16.88
N PHE A 150 7.12 -10.88 -16.59
CA PHE A 150 7.39 -10.09 -15.39
C PHE A 150 6.43 -8.92 -15.21
N HIS A 151 6.12 -8.17 -16.28
CA HIS A 151 5.20 -7.04 -16.24
C HIS A 151 3.75 -7.47 -15.94
N ALA A 152 3.30 -8.62 -16.47
CA ALA A 152 1.99 -9.17 -16.15
C ALA A 152 1.93 -9.63 -14.68
N ALA A 153 2.95 -10.33 -14.20
CA ALA A 153 3.08 -10.74 -12.81
C ALA A 153 3.07 -9.53 -11.86
N TRP A 154 3.74 -8.44 -12.24
CA TRP A 154 3.71 -7.17 -11.50
C TRP A 154 2.29 -6.64 -11.36
N VAL A 155 1.54 -6.54 -12.47
CA VAL A 155 0.15 -6.06 -12.44
C VAL A 155 -0.73 -7.02 -11.65
N GLY A 156 -0.60 -8.33 -11.85
CA GLY A 156 -1.31 -9.35 -11.08
C GLY A 156 -1.10 -9.20 -9.57
N ALA A 157 0.16 -9.11 -9.13
CA ALA A 157 0.51 -8.91 -7.73
C ALA A 157 -0.09 -7.61 -7.16
N THR A 158 -0.07 -6.53 -7.97
CA THR A 158 -0.65 -5.25 -7.56
C THR A 158 -2.15 -5.31 -7.37
N VAL A 159 -2.88 -5.93 -8.31
CA VAL A 159 -4.33 -6.06 -8.19
C VAL A 159 -4.68 -6.95 -7.00
N GLY A 160 -3.91 -8.01 -6.75
CA GLY A 160 -4.03 -8.82 -5.52
C GLY A 160 -3.89 -7.97 -4.26
N ASP A 161 -2.82 -7.16 -4.16
CA ASP A 161 -2.62 -6.25 -3.02
C ASP A 161 -3.74 -5.20 -2.88
N LEU A 162 -4.26 -4.67 -3.99
CA LEU A 162 -5.38 -3.72 -3.95
C LEU A 162 -6.66 -4.33 -3.39
N THR A 163 -6.92 -5.62 -3.61
CA THR A 163 -8.09 -6.28 -3.02
C THR A 163 -8.04 -6.29 -1.50
N SER A 164 -6.84 -6.27 -0.92
CA SER A 164 -6.68 -6.18 0.53
C SER A 164 -7.23 -4.87 1.13
N VAL A 165 -7.43 -3.84 0.31
CA VAL A 165 -8.03 -2.54 0.72
C VAL A 165 -9.55 -2.62 0.81
N LEU A 166 -10.17 -3.62 0.16
CA LEU A 166 -11.62 -3.74 0.09
C LEU A 166 -12.21 -4.18 1.45
N PRO A 167 -13.40 -3.66 1.81
CA PRO A 167 -14.08 -4.04 3.05
C PRO A 167 -14.57 -5.49 3.09
N PHE A 168 -14.57 -6.18 1.96
CA PHE A 168 -15.00 -7.58 1.80
C PHE A 168 -13.82 -8.55 1.78
N HIS A 169 -12.84 -8.30 2.61
CA HIS A 169 -11.63 -9.11 2.70
C HIS A 169 -11.88 -10.36 3.53
N GLY A 170 -11.63 -11.53 2.97
CA GLY A 170 -11.73 -12.82 3.68
C GLY A 170 -10.71 -12.94 4.82
N ILE A 171 -10.82 -14.01 5.62
CA ILE A 171 -9.80 -14.32 6.63
C ILE A 171 -8.45 -14.47 5.92
N ALA A 172 -7.46 -13.71 6.36
CA ALA A 172 -6.14 -13.64 5.75
C ALA A 172 -6.15 -13.31 4.24
N GLY A 173 -7.23 -12.75 3.69
CA GLY A 173 -7.36 -12.44 2.28
C GLY A 173 -7.74 -13.59 1.36
N ALA A 174 -7.98 -14.79 1.91
CA ALA A 174 -8.26 -15.99 1.13
C ALA A 174 -9.45 -15.78 0.18
N GLY A 175 -9.28 -16.18 -1.06
CA GLY A 175 -10.24 -16.02 -2.16
C GLY A 175 -10.20 -14.63 -2.80
N THR A 176 -10.16 -13.56 -2.03
CA THR A 176 -10.17 -12.19 -2.58
C THR A 176 -8.83 -11.79 -3.16
N TYR A 177 -7.73 -12.16 -2.51
CA TYR A 177 -6.38 -11.91 -3.02
C TYR A 177 -6.15 -12.66 -4.33
N GLU A 178 -6.44 -13.95 -4.37
CA GLU A 178 -6.30 -14.79 -5.56
C GLU A 178 -7.17 -14.28 -6.70
N ALA A 179 -8.42 -13.93 -6.44
CA ALA A 179 -9.30 -13.35 -7.45
C ALA A 179 -8.73 -12.04 -8.02
N GLY A 180 -8.13 -11.20 -7.18
CA GLY A 180 -7.44 -10.00 -7.60
C GLY A 180 -6.24 -10.27 -8.51
N VAL A 181 -5.37 -11.22 -8.13
CA VAL A 181 -4.22 -11.62 -8.95
C VAL A 181 -4.68 -12.16 -10.30
N VAL A 182 -5.67 -13.07 -10.32
CA VAL A 182 -6.25 -13.63 -11.55
C VAL A 182 -6.81 -12.52 -12.43
N ALA A 183 -7.59 -11.60 -11.87
CA ALA A 183 -8.14 -10.46 -12.60
C ALA A 183 -7.04 -9.56 -13.21
N GLY A 184 -5.93 -9.36 -12.49
CA GLY A 184 -4.79 -8.60 -12.97
C GLY A 184 -3.99 -9.29 -14.09
N LEU A 185 -3.99 -10.63 -14.13
CA LEU A 185 -3.28 -11.43 -15.14
C LEU A 185 -4.11 -11.66 -16.43
N THR A 186 -5.42 -11.68 -16.31
CA THR A 186 -6.35 -11.94 -17.43
C THR A 186 -6.13 -11.01 -18.65
N PRO A 187 -5.92 -9.68 -18.51
CA PRO A 187 -5.67 -8.80 -19.64
C PRO A 187 -4.39 -9.14 -20.42
N TYR A 188 -3.48 -9.91 -19.83
CA TYR A 188 -2.23 -10.38 -20.43
C TYR A 188 -2.34 -11.76 -21.09
N GLY A 189 -3.56 -12.29 -21.23
CA GLY A 189 -3.83 -13.54 -21.91
C GLY A 189 -3.66 -14.80 -21.05
N LEU A 190 -3.47 -14.68 -19.73
CA LEU A 190 -3.45 -15.85 -18.85
C LEU A 190 -4.87 -16.29 -18.54
N ALA A 191 -5.18 -17.57 -18.87
CA ALA A 191 -6.45 -18.17 -18.49
C ALA A 191 -6.56 -18.31 -16.95
N PRO A 192 -7.76 -18.18 -16.37
CA PRO A 192 -7.96 -18.28 -14.91
C PRO A 192 -7.39 -19.58 -14.31
N GLU A 193 -7.50 -20.68 -15.04
CA GLU A 193 -6.99 -22.00 -14.62
C GLU A 193 -5.47 -22.03 -14.45
N SER A 194 -4.73 -21.27 -15.27
CA SER A 194 -3.28 -21.11 -15.19
C SER A 194 -2.86 -20.03 -14.20
N ALA A 195 -3.65 -18.96 -14.06
CA ALA A 195 -3.38 -17.85 -13.18
C ALA A 195 -3.62 -18.18 -11.70
N LEU A 196 -4.63 -18.99 -11.39
CA LEU A 196 -5.01 -19.33 -10.02
C LEU A 196 -3.89 -20.03 -9.21
N PRO A 197 -3.18 -21.05 -9.74
CA PRO A 197 -2.05 -21.63 -9.02
C PRO A 197 -0.94 -20.64 -8.70
N LEU A 198 -0.63 -19.70 -9.61
CA LEU A 198 0.35 -18.63 -9.39
C LEU A 198 -0.09 -17.71 -8.24
N ALA A 199 -1.38 -17.34 -8.24
CA ALA A 199 -1.98 -16.52 -7.22
C ALA A 199 -1.93 -17.18 -5.83
N VAL A 200 -2.33 -18.45 -5.75
CA VAL A 200 -2.32 -19.24 -4.51
C VAL A 200 -0.91 -19.39 -3.96
N ASN A 201 0.05 -19.77 -4.79
CA ASN A 201 1.45 -19.94 -4.37
C ASN A 201 2.05 -18.61 -3.86
N LEU A 202 1.81 -17.50 -4.56
CA LEU A 202 2.25 -16.19 -4.10
C LEU A 202 1.60 -15.83 -2.76
N HIS A 203 0.31 -16.03 -2.62
CA HIS A 203 -0.41 -15.71 -1.37
C HIS A 203 0.08 -16.57 -0.20
N LEU A 204 0.26 -17.86 -0.38
CA LEU A 204 0.84 -18.75 0.63
C LEU A 204 2.25 -18.29 1.04
N PHE A 205 3.09 -17.86 0.08
CA PHE A 205 4.40 -17.31 0.39
C PHE A 205 4.29 -16.03 1.24
N ILE A 206 3.37 -15.12 0.92
CA ILE A 206 3.14 -13.88 1.68
C ILE A 206 2.69 -14.20 3.11
N LEU A 207 1.75 -15.10 3.27
CA LEU A 207 1.24 -15.49 4.59
C LEU A 207 2.33 -16.20 5.42
N PHE A 208 3.04 -17.15 4.83
CA PHE A 208 4.12 -17.87 5.50
C PHE A 208 5.25 -16.96 5.94
N SER A 209 5.74 -16.09 5.04
CA SER A 209 6.81 -15.15 5.36
C SER A 209 6.38 -14.13 6.43
N SER A 210 5.14 -13.64 6.37
CA SER A 210 4.59 -12.74 7.39
C SER A 210 4.47 -13.42 8.76
N ALA A 211 4.00 -14.66 8.78
CA ALA A 211 3.89 -15.45 10.01
C ALA A 211 5.28 -15.73 10.61
N LEU A 212 6.23 -16.19 9.80
CA LEU A 212 7.60 -16.48 10.23
C LEU A 212 8.30 -15.24 10.80
N LEU A 213 8.30 -14.13 10.05
CA LEU A 213 8.96 -12.90 10.49
C LEU A 213 8.25 -12.26 11.69
N GLY A 214 6.92 -12.33 11.72
CA GLY A 214 6.13 -11.86 12.87
C GLY A 214 6.44 -12.65 14.13
N LEU A 215 6.50 -13.99 14.05
CA LEU A 215 6.87 -14.86 15.18
C LEU A 215 8.30 -14.59 15.66
N ILE A 216 9.26 -14.45 14.74
CA ILE A 216 10.64 -14.08 15.10
C ILE A 216 10.66 -12.74 15.84
N ALA A 217 9.91 -11.76 15.37
CA ALA A 217 9.81 -10.45 16.03
C ALA A 217 9.15 -10.50 17.42
N TRP A 218 8.36 -11.51 17.72
CA TRP A 218 7.78 -11.74 19.05
C TRP A 218 8.76 -12.41 20.01
N LEU A 219 9.67 -13.24 19.49
CA LEU A 219 10.71 -13.94 20.27
C LEU A 219 11.87 -13.00 20.64
N ILE A 220 12.08 -11.91 19.90
CA ILE A 220 13.13 -10.93 20.20
C ILE A 220 12.58 -9.96 21.27
N PRO A 221 13.12 -9.96 22.51
CA PRO A 221 12.67 -9.04 23.53
C PRO A 221 12.88 -7.59 23.07
N ALA A 222 11.84 -6.77 23.12
CA ALA A 222 11.97 -5.34 22.91
C ALA A 222 12.86 -4.78 24.04
N ARG A 223 14.13 -4.54 23.77
CA ARG A 223 14.96 -3.76 24.66
C ARG A 223 14.44 -2.32 24.61
N LEU A 224 13.64 -1.97 25.61
CA LEU A 224 13.31 -0.59 25.92
C LEU A 224 14.60 0.05 26.45
N SER A 225 15.32 0.74 25.57
CA SER A 225 16.40 1.64 25.97
C SER A 225 15.85 3.02 26.25
#